data_07f5703164b4cb3bb8ff3cd6cce41ae0
#
_entry.id   07f5703164b4cb3bb8ff3cd6cce41ae0
#
_cell.length_a   1.000
_cell.length_b   1.000
_cell.length_c   1.000
_cell.angle_alpha   90.00
_cell.angle_beta   90.00
_cell.angle_gamma   90.00
#
_symmetry.space_group_name_H-M   'P 1'
#
loop_
_entity.id
_entity.type
_entity.pdbx_description
1 polymer ?
#
loop_
_entity_poly.entity_id
_entity_poly.type
_entity_poly.pdbx_seq_one_letter_code
_entity_poly.pdbx_strand_id
1 'polypeptide(L)'
;MIVELGRDMVVEPGRDMVVELGRDMDSFAFIIHPIDPKRDVSRKFPFLGKTLSESQIDFFSTFFPPVYISEIEGITSQATGKIIKGWLIACPYTPRRMLQLPEHTVYRKIIQTGRMAEKLGANILGLGAFTSVIGDAGVTIANALDIPVTTGDSLTVAMAVQAIREAARVM
;
A
#
# COMPACT_ATOMS: atom_id res chain seq x y z
N MET A 1 -33.12 33.99 -12.60
CA MET A 1 -32.30 34.12 -11.38
C MET A 1 -30.93 33.55 -11.74
N ILE A 2 -30.02 34.43 -12.07
CA ILE A 2 -28.68 34.12 -12.58
C ILE A 2 -27.82 33.89 -11.37
N VAL A 3 -27.23 32.70 -11.25
CA VAL A 3 -26.18 32.41 -10.26
C VAL A 3 -24.86 32.76 -10.91
N GLU A 4 -24.21 33.81 -10.42
CA GLU A 4 -22.87 34.21 -10.78
C GLU A 4 -21.89 33.09 -10.46
N LEU A 5 -21.24 32.57 -11.47
CA LEU A 5 -19.97 31.83 -11.39
C LEU A 5 -18.85 32.86 -11.29
N GLY A 6 -18.44 33.13 -10.07
CA GLY A 6 -17.30 33.99 -9.79
C GLY A 6 -16.01 33.22 -9.68
N ARG A 7 -15.03 33.76 -10.38
CA ARG A 7 -13.58 33.72 -10.22
C ARG A 7 -12.81 32.72 -11.06
N ASP A 8 -12.15 33.35 -12.00
CA ASP A 8 -11.03 32.85 -12.79
C ASP A 8 -10.01 32.12 -11.92
N MET A 9 -10.00 30.81 -12.02
CA MET A 9 -8.86 29.99 -11.58
C MET A 9 -8.02 29.72 -12.82
N VAL A 10 -6.89 30.40 -12.91
CA VAL A 10 -5.84 30.05 -13.87
C VAL A 10 -5.23 28.73 -13.38
N VAL A 11 -5.68 27.64 -13.98
CA VAL A 11 -5.15 26.30 -13.72
C VAL A 11 -3.88 26.13 -14.52
N GLU A 12 -2.74 26.03 -13.85
CA GLU A 12 -1.51 25.58 -14.52
C GLU A 12 -1.70 24.11 -14.96
N PRO A 13 -1.50 23.80 -16.25
CA PRO A 13 -1.78 22.47 -16.76
C PRO A 13 -0.74 21.48 -16.25
N GLY A 14 -1.15 20.54 -15.39
CA GLY A 14 -0.45 19.30 -15.17
C GLY A 14 -0.14 18.86 -13.73
N ARG A 15 -0.22 19.73 -12.73
CA ARG A 15 0.08 19.34 -11.33
C ARG A 15 -1.14 19.28 -10.41
N ASP A 16 -2.06 20.19 -10.54
CA ASP A 16 -3.15 20.36 -9.57
C ASP A 16 -4.33 19.43 -9.83
N MET A 17 -4.56 19.04 -11.09
CA MET A 17 -5.68 18.18 -11.45
C MET A 17 -5.55 16.74 -10.94
N VAL A 18 -4.32 16.22 -10.83
CA VAL A 18 -4.08 14.86 -10.31
C VAL A 18 -4.26 14.82 -8.78
N VAL A 19 -3.91 15.91 -8.10
CA VAL A 19 -4.05 16.03 -6.63
C VAL A 19 -5.50 16.25 -6.22
N GLU A 20 -6.28 17.02 -6.98
CA GLU A 20 -7.72 17.23 -6.72
C GLU A 20 -8.56 15.99 -7.04
N LEU A 21 -8.29 15.32 -8.17
CA LEU A 21 -8.96 14.06 -8.51
C LEU A 21 -8.69 12.95 -7.48
N GLY A 22 -7.50 12.94 -6.87
CA GLY A 22 -7.16 11.98 -5.82
C GLY A 22 -7.85 12.24 -4.48
N ARG A 23 -8.25 13.48 -4.17
CA ARG A 23 -8.91 13.84 -2.91
C ARG A 23 -10.43 13.63 -2.93
N ASP A 24 -11.05 13.71 -4.12
CA ASP A 24 -12.49 13.53 -4.27
C ASP A 24 -12.92 12.07 -4.49
N MET A 25 -11.99 11.18 -4.80
CA MET A 25 -12.26 9.75 -4.94
C MET A 25 -11.77 8.99 -3.71
N ASP A 26 -12.63 8.13 -3.17
CA ASP A 26 -12.23 7.19 -2.15
C ASP A 26 -11.16 6.26 -2.72
N SER A 27 -9.96 6.31 -2.17
CA SER A 27 -8.82 5.58 -2.73
C SER A 27 -7.95 4.94 -1.64
N PHE A 28 -7.25 3.89 -2.00
CA PHE A 28 -6.37 3.20 -1.08
C PHE A 28 -5.09 2.70 -1.78
N ALA A 29 -4.06 2.45 -0.99
CA ALA A 29 -2.92 1.68 -1.45
C ALA A 29 -2.63 0.54 -0.48
N PHE A 30 -2.09 -0.56 -1.00
CA PHE A 30 -1.59 -1.66 -0.20
C PHE A 30 -0.10 -1.87 -0.46
N ILE A 31 0.67 -1.93 0.64
CA ILE A 31 2.05 -2.37 0.58
C ILE A 31 2.08 -3.88 0.64
N ILE A 32 2.71 -4.48 -0.36
CA ILE A 32 3.02 -5.90 -0.42
C ILE A 32 4.54 -6.09 -0.43
N HIS A 33 5.01 -7.29 -0.22
CA HIS A 33 6.42 -7.65 -0.31
C HIS A 33 6.57 -9.00 -1.03
N PRO A 34 7.71 -9.30 -1.65
CA PRO A 34 7.95 -10.60 -2.26
C PRO A 34 7.99 -11.71 -1.19
N ILE A 35 7.21 -12.77 -1.42
CA ILE A 35 7.21 -13.97 -0.59
C ILE A 35 8.25 -14.96 -1.12
N ASP A 36 8.24 -15.18 -2.42
CA ASP A 36 9.24 -15.94 -3.18
C ASP A 36 10.03 -14.95 -4.04
N PRO A 37 11.23 -14.54 -3.61
CA PRO A 37 11.98 -13.48 -4.28
C PRO A 37 12.23 -13.78 -5.74
N LYS A 38 12.56 -15.03 -6.07
CA LYS A 38 12.90 -15.41 -7.44
C LYS A 38 11.68 -15.39 -8.35
N ARG A 39 10.57 -15.96 -7.89
CA ARG A 39 9.30 -16.02 -8.63
C ARG A 39 8.71 -14.62 -8.82
N ASP A 40 8.66 -13.84 -7.74
CA ASP A 40 8.00 -12.54 -7.74
C ASP A 40 8.79 -11.51 -8.55
N VAL A 41 10.13 -11.52 -8.43
CA VAL A 41 11.00 -10.68 -9.27
C VAL A 41 10.94 -11.10 -10.72
N SER A 42 10.89 -12.42 -11.02
CA SER A 42 10.79 -12.91 -12.39
C SER A 42 9.53 -12.45 -13.11
N ARG A 43 8.42 -12.28 -12.38
CA ARG A 43 7.16 -11.78 -12.95
C ARG A 43 7.26 -10.33 -13.43
N LYS A 44 7.93 -9.48 -12.68
CA LYS A 44 8.07 -8.06 -13.02
C LYS A 44 9.31 -7.79 -13.86
N PHE A 45 10.39 -8.52 -13.59
CA PHE A 45 11.69 -8.38 -14.24
C PHE A 45 12.23 -9.75 -14.68
N PRO A 46 11.73 -10.32 -15.79
CA PRO A 46 12.07 -11.69 -16.21
C PRO A 46 13.57 -11.95 -16.39
N PHE A 47 14.32 -10.95 -16.83
CA PHE A 47 15.77 -11.04 -17.00
C PHE A 47 16.49 -11.24 -15.65
N LEU A 48 16.13 -10.46 -14.63
CA LEU A 48 16.75 -10.58 -13.30
C LEU A 48 16.43 -11.92 -12.65
N GLY A 49 15.20 -12.41 -12.78
CA GLY A 49 14.82 -13.70 -12.25
C GLY A 49 15.49 -14.90 -12.93
N LYS A 50 15.92 -14.76 -14.19
CA LYS A 50 16.67 -15.80 -14.89
C LYS A 50 18.16 -15.82 -14.54
N THR A 51 18.77 -14.65 -14.31
CA THR A 51 20.21 -14.49 -14.13
C THR A 51 20.66 -14.54 -12.68
N LEU A 52 19.81 -14.11 -11.74
CA LEU A 52 20.17 -14.03 -10.32
C LEU A 52 19.64 -15.24 -9.53
N SER A 53 20.43 -15.70 -8.57
CA SER A 53 19.95 -16.64 -7.56
C SER A 53 19.03 -15.93 -6.55
N GLU A 54 18.25 -16.71 -5.80
CA GLU A 54 17.35 -16.19 -4.75
C GLU A 54 18.12 -15.35 -3.72
N SER A 55 19.29 -15.85 -3.26
CA SER A 55 20.13 -15.14 -2.30
C SER A 55 20.69 -13.82 -2.86
N GLN A 56 21.00 -13.78 -4.16
CA GLN A 56 21.44 -12.55 -4.81
C GLN A 56 20.27 -11.55 -4.93
N ILE A 57 19.09 -12.00 -5.29
CA ILE A 57 17.88 -11.15 -5.34
C ILE A 57 17.61 -10.60 -3.94
N ASP A 58 17.62 -11.42 -2.91
CA ASP A 58 17.42 -11.02 -1.52
C ASP A 58 18.48 -9.97 -1.09
N PHE A 59 19.73 -10.18 -1.40
CA PHE A 59 20.79 -9.21 -1.13
C PHE A 59 20.58 -7.88 -1.85
N PHE A 60 20.32 -7.91 -3.15
CA PHE A 60 20.11 -6.71 -3.95
C PHE A 60 18.82 -5.99 -3.64
N SER A 61 17.82 -6.67 -3.09
CA SER A 61 16.54 -6.06 -2.67
C SER A 61 16.74 -4.87 -1.72
N THR A 62 17.85 -4.88 -0.96
CA THR A 62 18.22 -3.78 -0.05
C THR A 62 18.39 -2.44 -0.78
N PHE A 63 18.86 -2.48 -2.01
CA PHE A 63 19.14 -1.27 -2.81
C PHE A 63 17.99 -0.88 -3.74
N PHE A 64 17.03 -1.76 -3.96
CA PHE A 64 15.91 -1.45 -4.85
C PHE A 64 14.98 -0.40 -4.23
N PRO A 65 14.50 0.54 -5.05
CA PRO A 65 13.42 1.43 -4.64
C PRO A 65 12.11 0.66 -4.51
N PRO A 66 11.09 1.25 -3.84
CA PRO A 66 9.72 0.76 -3.93
C PRO A 66 9.25 0.63 -5.38
N VAL A 67 8.44 -0.38 -5.66
CA VAL A 67 8.01 -0.70 -7.02
C VAL A 67 6.49 -0.61 -7.12
N TYR A 68 6.01 0.22 -8.02
CA TYR A 68 4.61 0.20 -8.43
C TYR A 68 4.30 -1.13 -9.14
N ILE A 69 3.29 -1.84 -8.67
CA ILE A 69 2.92 -3.15 -9.21
C ILE A 69 1.73 -3.01 -10.16
N SER A 70 0.61 -2.53 -9.66
CA SER A 70 -0.63 -2.42 -10.43
C SER A 70 -1.60 -1.45 -9.80
N GLU A 71 -2.56 -1.03 -10.60
CA GLU A 71 -3.78 -0.36 -10.20
C GLU A 71 -4.88 -1.39 -9.98
N ILE A 72 -5.78 -1.11 -9.03
CA ILE A 72 -6.96 -1.90 -8.73
C ILE A 72 -8.16 -1.07 -9.16
N GLU A 73 -8.89 -1.57 -10.14
CA GLU A 73 -10.06 -0.92 -10.72
C GLU A 73 -11.31 -1.77 -10.57
N GLY A 74 -12.47 -1.18 -10.83
CA GLY A 74 -13.75 -1.89 -10.85
C GLY A 74 -14.36 -2.14 -9.47
N ILE A 75 -13.83 -1.52 -8.42
CA ILE A 75 -14.45 -1.58 -7.09
C ILE A 75 -15.47 -0.45 -7.00
N THR A 76 -16.70 -0.82 -6.62
CA THR A 76 -17.77 0.15 -6.36
C THR A 76 -18.33 -0.10 -4.96
N SER A 77 -18.44 0.96 -4.16
CA SER A 77 -19.09 0.89 -2.85
C SER A 77 -20.57 0.60 -3.00
N GLN A 78 -21.04 -0.50 -2.42
CA GLN A 78 -22.47 -0.84 -2.43
C GLN A 78 -23.32 0.17 -1.63
N ALA A 79 -22.74 0.80 -0.62
CA ALA A 79 -23.44 1.75 0.23
C ALA A 79 -23.61 3.13 -0.42
N THR A 80 -22.62 3.60 -1.20
CA THR A 80 -22.58 4.95 -1.73
C THR A 80 -22.62 5.04 -3.25
N GLY A 81 -22.42 3.93 -3.96
CA GLY A 81 -22.26 3.91 -5.42
C GLY A 81 -20.96 4.51 -5.94
N LYS A 82 -20.08 4.98 -5.05
CA LYS A 82 -18.79 5.56 -5.44
C LYS A 82 -17.83 4.51 -5.98
N ILE A 83 -17.09 4.89 -7.02
CA ILE A 83 -15.96 4.12 -7.52
C ILE A 83 -14.79 4.32 -6.60
N ILE A 84 -14.13 3.22 -6.22
CA ILE A 84 -12.96 3.22 -5.34
C ILE A 84 -11.76 2.81 -6.18
N LYS A 85 -10.70 3.60 -6.11
CA LYS A 85 -9.44 3.34 -6.79
C LYS A 85 -8.40 2.78 -5.82
N GLY A 86 -7.60 1.83 -6.27
CA GLY A 86 -6.58 1.24 -5.42
C GLY A 86 -5.25 1.01 -6.12
N TRP A 87 -4.17 0.87 -5.34
CA TRP A 87 -2.84 0.56 -5.85
C TRP A 87 -2.16 -0.51 -5.03
N LEU A 88 -1.45 -1.40 -5.71
CA LEU A 88 -0.50 -2.32 -5.11
C LEU A 88 0.92 -1.79 -5.32
N ILE A 89 1.65 -1.62 -4.22
CA ILE A 89 3.02 -1.12 -4.22
C ILE A 89 3.89 -2.13 -3.47
N ALA A 90 5.00 -2.55 -4.07
CA ALA A 90 5.91 -3.49 -3.43
C ALA A 90 6.99 -2.77 -2.64
N CYS A 91 7.10 -3.08 -1.36
CA CYS A 91 8.33 -2.93 -0.59
C CYS A 91 9.29 -4.04 -1.05
N PRO A 92 10.50 -3.71 -1.53
CA PRO A 92 11.38 -4.71 -2.14
C PRO A 92 11.97 -5.71 -1.15
N TYR A 93 11.91 -5.44 0.17
CA TYR A 93 12.47 -6.32 1.18
C TYR A 93 11.65 -7.60 1.32
N THR A 94 12.35 -8.72 1.39
CA THR A 94 11.76 -10.01 1.77
C THR A 94 11.52 -10.06 3.29
N PRO A 95 10.64 -10.93 3.80
CA PRO A 95 10.49 -11.15 5.25
C PRO A 95 11.82 -11.48 5.94
N ARG A 96 12.63 -12.34 5.30
CA ARG A 96 13.96 -12.69 5.81
C ARG A 96 14.84 -11.46 5.95
N ARG A 97 14.85 -10.59 4.96
CA ARG A 97 15.65 -9.36 4.98
C ARG A 97 15.13 -8.38 6.03
N MET A 98 13.82 -8.25 6.19
CA MET A 98 13.22 -7.40 7.22
C MET A 98 13.63 -7.85 8.63
N LEU A 99 13.74 -9.16 8.88
CA LEU A 99 14.19 -9.71 10.18
C LEU A 99 15.69 -9.55 10.44
N GLN A 100 16.51 -9.42 9.41
CA GLN A 100 17.97 -9.32 9.51
C GLN A 100 18.46 -7.87 9.64
N LEU A 101 17.69 -6.93 9.14
CA LEU A 101 18.06 -5.51 9.15
C LEU A 101 17.62 -4.83 10.45
N PRO A 102 18.32 -3.77 10.89
CA PRO A 102 17.84 -2.93 11.98
C PRO A 102 16.46 -2.35 11.67
N GLU A 103 15.54 -2.33 12.64
CA GLU A 103 14.16 -1.87 12.48
C GLU A 103 14.05 -0.50 11.81
N HIS A 104 14.86 0.47 12.22
CA HIS A 104 14.86 1.81 11.63
C HIS A 104 15.17 1.82 10.13
N THR A 105 15.93 0.84 9.64
CA THR A 105 16.23 0.68 8.21
C THR A 105 15.02 0.10 7.47
N VAL A 106 14.32 -0.84 8.09
CA VAL A 106 13.09 -1.42 7.56
C VAL A 106 11.99 -0.34 7.52
N TYR A 107 11.77 0.38 8.62
CA TYR A 107 10.81 1.49 8.68
C TYR A 107 11.05 2.52 7.59
N ARG A 108 12.29 2.95 7.40
CA ARG A 108 12.65 3.90 6.34
C ARG A 108 12.24 3.42 4.96
N LYS A 109 12.37 2.11 4.67
CA LYS A 109 11.96 1.53 3.38
C LYS A 109 10.44 1.46 3.26
N ILE A 110 9.73 1.07 4.32
CA ILE A 110 8.26 1.03 4.33
C ILE A 110 7.69 2.46 4.20
N ILE A 111 8.24 3.43 4.93
CA ILE A 111 7.85 4.84 4.81
C ILE A 111 8.10 5.37 3.38
N GLN A 112 9.25 5.03 2.77
CA GLN A 112 9.52 5.37 1.38
C GLN A 112 8.47 4.79 0.43
N THR A 113 8.00 3.56 0.72
CA THR A 113 6.93 2.91 -0.05
C THR A 113 5.58 3.62 0.20
N GLY A 114 5.29 4.00 1.44
CA GLY A 114 4.09 4.77 1.78
C GLY A 114 4.05 6.15 1.12
N ARG A 115 5.19 6.85 1.05
CA ARG A 115 5.28 8.11 0.30
C ARG A 115 5.03 7.96 -1.20
N MET A 116 5.24 6.79 -1.77
CA MET A 116 4.80 6.50 -3.13
C MET A 116 3.27 6.42 -3.21
N ALA A 117 2.61 5.82 -2.20
CA ALA A 117 1.15 5.80 -2.12
C ALA A 117 0.55 7.21 -2.04
N GLU A 118 1.13 8.09 -1.21
CA GLU A 118 0.73 9.50 -1.13
C GLU A 118 0.83 10.21 -2.49
N LYS A 119 1.92 10.00 -3.21
CA LYS A 119 2.13 10.58 -4.55
C LYS A 119 1.16 10.05 -5.60
N LEU A 120 0.65 8.84 -5.44
CA LEU A 120 -0.39 8.26 -6.28
C LEU A 120 -1.79 8.76 -5.93
N GLY A 121 -1.94 9.48 -4.81
CA GLY A 121 -3.21 10.04 -4.36
C GLY A 121 -4.02 9.08 -3.48
N ALA A 122 -3.39 8.12 -2.81
CA ALA A 122 -4.09 7.26 -1.86
C ALA A 122 -4.55 8.04 -0.63
N ASN A 123 -5.80 7.81 -0.21
CA ASN A 123 -6.38 8.39 1.00
C ASN A 123 -6.08 7.56 2.26
N ILE A 124 -5.75 6.28 2.08
CA ILE A 124 -5.40 5.36 3.17
C ILE A 124 -4.37 4.34 2.68
N LEU A 125 -3.46 3.95 3.56
CA LEU A 125 -2.44 2.95 3.30
C LEU A 125 -2.68 1.70 4.14
N GLY A 126 -2.81 0.55 3.49
CA GLY A 126 -2.79 -0.76 4.12
C GLY A 126 -1.38 -1.35 4.17
N LEU A 127 -0.94 -1.76 5.35
CA LEU A 127 0.28 -2.55 5.51
C LEU A 127 -0.09 -4.03 5.35
N GLY A 128 0.44 -4.67 4.30
CA GLY A 128 0.15 -6.06 4.00
C GLY A 128 1.17 -7.02 4.61
N ALA A 129 0.68 -8.16 5.07
CA ALA A 129 1.48 -9.29 5.55
C ALA A 129 2.60 -8.85 6.53
N PHE A 130 3.85 -9.12 6.21
CA PHE A 130 4.97 -8.92 7.13
C PHE A 130 5.28 -7.44 7.43
N THR A 131 4.87 -6.51 6.57
CA THR A 131 5.06 -5.08 6.82
C THR A 131 4.20 -4.55 7.96
N SER A 132 3.12 -5.24 8.31
CA SER A 132 2.22 -4.87 9.41
C SER A 132 2.72 -5.34 10.79
N VAL A 133 3.62 -6.33 10.84
CA VAL A 133 4.07 -6.93 12.10
C VAL A 133 5.48 -6.55 12.51
N ILE A 134 6.21 -5.84 11.67
CA ILE A 134 7.56 -5.35 12.01
C ILE A 134 7.47 -4.28 13.09
N GLY A 135 8.24 -4.49 14.16
CA GLY A 135 8.43 -3.53 15.25
C GLY A 135 7.14 -3.17 15.97
N ASP A 136 6.67 -1.94 15.83
CA ASP A 136 5.54 -1.36 16.57
C ASP A 136 4.18 -1.46 15.86
N ALA A 137 4.01 -2.44 15.00
CA ALA A 137 2.75 -2.68 14.27
C ALA A 137 2.27 -1.43 13.46
N GLY A 138 3.20 -0.69 12.89
CA GLY A 138 2.91 0.40 11.97
C GLY A 138 2.74 1.78 12.60
N VAL A 139 2.90 1.94 13.92
CA VAL A 139 2.78 3.25 14.61
C VAL A 139 3.82 4.24 14.10
N THR A 140 5.09 3.84 14.02
CA THR A 140 6.16 4.69 13.47
C THR A 140 5.89 5.07 12.02
N ILE A 141 5.31 4.16 11.23
CA ILE A 141 4.99 4.42 9.82
C ILE A 141 3.85 5.43 9.72
N ALA A 142 2.79 5.24 10.53
CA ALA A 142 1.65 6.15 10.57
C ALA A 142 2.04 7.58 10.97
N ASN A 143 2.96 7.73 11.94
CA ASN A 143 3.46 9.03 12.37
C ASN A 143 4.36 9.74 11.34
N ALA A 144 4.87 9.01 10.34
CA ALA A 144 5.78 9.53 9.32
C ALA A 144 5.10 9.84 7.98
N LEU A 145 3.82 9.49 7.81
CA LEU A 145 3.04 9.68 6.59
C LEU A 145 1.90 10.68 6.84
N ASP A 146 1.47 11.35 5.78
CA ASP A 146 0.37 12.33 5.83
C ASP A 146 -1.01 11.69 5.62
N ILE A 147 -1.05 10.39 5.26
CA ILE A 147 -2.26 9.60 5.09
C ILE A 147 -2.43 8.58 6.22
N PRO A 148 -3.67 8.23 6.62
CA PRO A 148 -3.94 7.18 7.58
C PRO A 148 -3.31 5.84 7.18
N VAL A 149 -2.82 5.10 8.16
CA VAL A 149 -2.22 3.77 7.98
C VAL A 149 -3.04 2.74 8.75
N THR A 150 -3.27 1.58 8.15
CA THR A 150 -3.95 0.44 8.79
C THR A 150 -3.19 -0.86 8.57
N THR A 151 -3.15 -1.71 9.60
CA THR A 151 -2.64 -3.09 9.51
C THR A 151 -3.74 -4.09 9.12
N GLY A 152 -5.01 -3.69 9.18
CA GLY A 152 -6.15 -4.55 8.97
C GLY A 152 -6.54 -5.41 10.19
N ASP A 153 -5.79 -5.34 11.30
CA ASP A 153 -5.98 -6.20 12.47
C ASP A 153 -7.36 -6.02 13.11
N SER A 154 -7.88 -4.79 13.16
CA SER A 154 -9.21 -4.51 13.72
C SER A 154 -10.31 -5.26 12.97
N LEU A 155 -10.26 -5.33 11.66
CA LEU A 155 -11.20 -6.09 10.84
C LEU A 155 -11.01 -7.60 11.06
N THR A 156 -9.77 -8.06 11.08
CA THR A 156 -9.43 -9.48 11.32
C THR A 156 -10.00 -9.95 12.67
N VAL A 157 -9.81 -9.17 13.72
CA VAL A 157 -10.36 -9.47 15.06
C VAL A 157 -11.89 -9.48 15.04
N ALA A 158 -12.53 -8.49 14.43
CA ALA A 158 -13.99 -8.43 14.33
C ALA A 158 -14.57 -9.67 13.62
N MET A 159 -13.97 -10.07 12.50
CA MET A 159 -14.38 -11.26 11.74
C MET A 159 -14.13 -12.56 12.51
N ALA A 160 -13.02 -12.66 13.25
CA ALA A 160 -12.74 -13.81 14.09
C ALA A 160 -13.78 -13.94 15.22
N VAL A 161 -14.14 -12.86 15.90
CA VAL A 161 -15.18 -12.86 16.93
C VAL A 161 -16.53 -13.29 16.35
N GLN A 162 -16.88 -12.78 15.17
CA GLN A 162 -18.12 -13.18 14.50
C GLN A 162 -18.13 -14.68 14.16
N ALA A 163 -17.05 -15.19 13.60
CA ALA A 163 -16.91 -16.62 13.28
C ALA A 163 -17.04 -17.52 14.52
N ILE A 164 -16.41 -17.12 15.64
CA ILE A 164 -16.54 -17.84 16.91
C ILE A 164 -17.99 -17.85 17.42
N ARG A 165 -18.69 -16.70 17.35
CA ARG A 165 -20.10 -16.61 17.74
C ARG A 165 -21.00 -17.51 16.89
N GLU A 166 -20.79 -17.57 15.59
CA GLU A 166 -21.55 -18.46 14.71
C GLU A 166 -21.24 -19.93 14.99
N ALA A 167 -19.98 -20.30 15.21
CA ALA A 167 -19.59 -21.66 15.57
C ALA A 167 -20.24 -22.09 16.89
N ALA A 168 -20.25 -21.23 17.92
CA ALA A 168 -20.86 -21.51 19.21
C ALA A 168 -22.39 -21.66 19.16
N ARG A 169 -23.08 -21.16 18.12
CA ARG A 169 -24.53 -21.36 17.94
C ARG A 169 -24.88 -22.72 17.37
N VAL A 170 -23.93 -23.38 16.71
CA VAL A 170 -24.12 -24.68 16.04
C VAL A 170 -23.69 -25.85 16.93
N MET A 171 -22.91 -25.59 17.96
CA MET A 171 -22.50 -26.56 18.96
C MET A 171 -23.53 -26.71 20.08
#